data_58e6c38e9633a4c90317e5dff869d4af
#
_entry.id   58e6c38e9633a4c90317e5dff869d4af
#
_cell.length_a   1.000
_cell.length_b   1.000
_cell.length_c   1.000
_cell.angle_alpha   90.00
_cell.angle_beta   90.00
_cell.angle_gamma   90.00
#
_symmetry.space_group_name_H-M   'P 1'
#
loop_
_entity.id
_entity.type
_entity.pdbx_description
1 polymer ?
#
loop_
_entity_poly.entity_id
_entity_poly.type
_entity_poly.pdbx_seq_one_letter_code
_entity_poly.pdbx_strand_id
1 'polypeptide(L)'
;HVNVFDVPGAFEMPLIARDLAASGRYAAVAAAAFVVDGGIYRHEFVAQAVVDGLMRAGLDTGVPVLSVSLTPQQYRDDDHHNRSFRAHFVEKGREAARAALMIVETRAKLAA
;
A
#
# COMPACT_ATOMS: atom_id res chain seq x y z
N HIS A 1 -4.64 3.63 -16.58
CA HIS A 1 -4.78 5.00 -16.10
C HIS A 1 -4.62 5.03 -14.58
N VAL A 2 -3.68 5.80 -14.07
CA VAL A 2 -3.33 5.83 -12.65
C VAL A 2 -3.47 7.26 -12.12
N ASN A 3 -4.24 7.40 -11.05
CA ASN A 3 -4.32 8.67 -10.31
C ASN A 3 -3.56 8.52 -8.99
N VAL A 4 -2.77 9.53 -8.64
CA VAL A 4 -1.94 9.50 -7.43
C VAL A 4 -2.47 10.54 -6.43
N PHE A 5 -2.65 10.09 -5.19
CA PHE A 5 -3.09 10.93 -4.07
C PHE A 5 -2.07 10.84 -2.96
N ASP A 6 -1.62 11.99 -2.46
CA ASP A 6 -0.69 12.05 -1.35
C ASP A 6 -1.44 12.19 -0.02
N VAL A 7 -0.95 11.51 0.99
CA VAL A 7 -1.49 11.60 2.36
C VAL A 7 -0.36 12.00 3.33
N PRO A 8 -0.71 12.57 4.50
CA PRO A 8 0.32 13.05 5.42
C PRO A 8 1.24 11.97 5.97
N GLY A 9 0.73 10.76 6.14
CA GLY A 9 1.53 9.67 6.68
C GLY A 9 0.85 8.33 6.47
N ALA A 10 1.52 7.26 6.89
CA ALA A 10 1.03 5.90 6.68
C ALA A 10 -0.31 5.65 7.40
N PHE A 11 -0.51 6.25 8.58
CA PHE A 11 -1.74 6.06 9.34
C PHE A 11 -2.98 6.59 8.61
N GLU A 12 -2.83 7.53 7.70
CA GLU A 12 -3.95 8.09 6.95
C GLU A 12 -4.30 7.30 5.69
N MET A 13 -3.45 6.35 5.32
CA MET A 13 -3.67 5.55 4.11
C MET A 13 -4.95 4.69 4.19
N PRO A 14 -5.25 3.99 5.29
CA PRO A 14 -6.45 3.15 5.32
C PRO A 14 -7.74 3.94 5.08
N LEU A 15 -7.88 5.12 5.67
CA LEU A 15 -9.08 5.93 5.49
C LEU A 15 -9.22 6.39 4.04
N ILE A 16 -8.17 6.92 3.46
CA ILE A 16 -8.20 7.42 2.09
C ILE A 16 -8.36 6.26 1.10
N ALA A 17 -7.71 5.12 1.36
CA ALA A 17 -7.89 3.93 0.53
C ALA A 17 -9.35 3.48 0.53
N ARG A 18 -10.01 3.48 1.69
CA ARG A 18 -11.43 3.15 1.79
C ARG A 18 -12.29 4.13 1.00
N ASP A 19 -12.01 5.42 1.14
CA ASP A 19 -12.77 6.46 0.42
C ASP A 19 -12.63 6.31 -1.10
N LEU A 20 -11.40 6.07 -1.59
CA LEU A 20 -11.16 5.86 -3.00
C LEU A 20 -11.84 4.59 -3.50
N ALA A 21 -11.72 3.50 -2.74
CA ALA A 21 -12.35 2.23 -3.09
C ALA A 21 -13.88 2.35 -3.12
N ALA A 22 -14.45 3.04 -2.15
CA ALA A 22 -15.90 3.20 -2.06
C ALA A 22 -16.47 4.16 -3.12
N SER A 23 -15.62 4.96 -3.75
CA SER A 23 -16.07 5.95 -4.74
C SER A 23 -16.68 5.35 -6.01
N GLY A 24 -16.38 4.08 -6.29
CA GLY A 24 -16.81 3.42 -7.51
C GLY A 24 -16.03 3.84 -8.76
N ARG A 25 -14.97 4.63 -8.59
CA ARG A 25 -14.19 5.18 -9.70
C ARG A 25 -12.93 4.37 -10.02
N TYR A 26 -12.54 3.46 -9.12
CA TYR A 26 -11.29 2.71 -9.26
C TYR A 26 -11.52 1.21 -9.12
N ALA A 27 -10.88 0.44 -9.99
CA ALA A 27 -10.95 -1.02 -9.94
C ALA A 27 -10.06 -1.60 -8.83
N ALA A 28 -9.04 -0.87 -8.42
CA ALA A 28 -8.13 -1.25 -7.34
C ALA A 28 -7.45 -0.01 -6.79
N VAL A 29 -6.99 -0.10 -5.54
CA VAL A 29 -6.25 0.96 -4.87
C VAL A 29 -4.92 0.38 -4.37
N ALA A 30 -3.82 1.05 -4.63
CA ALA A 30 -2.52 0.65 -4.08
C ALA A 30 -2.05 1.73 -3.10
N ALA A 31 -1.70 1.32 -1.90
CA ALA A 31 -1.22 2.21 -0.85
C ALA A 31 0.26 1.95 -0.60
N ALA A 32 1.10 2.96 -0.79
CA ALA A 32 2.54 2.84 -0.71
C ALA A 32 3.11 3.69 0.41
N ALA A 33 3.96 3.09 1.24
CA ALA A 33 4.63 3.79 2.32
C ALA A 33 6.00 3.16 2.60
N PHE A 34 6.90 4.01 3.09
CA PHE A 34 8.18 3.59 3.62
C PHE A 34 8.15 3.86 5.13
N VAL A 35 8.02 2.80 5.91
CA VAL A 35 7.82 2.92 7.36
C VAL A 35 9.09 2.49 8.08
N VAL A 36 9.67 3.40 8.85
CA VAL A 36 10.88 3.17 9.64
C VAL A 36 10.60 3.51 11.10
N ASP A 37 11.49 3.12 12.00
CA ASP A 37 11.37 3.46 13.42
C ASP A 37 11.41 4.97 13.59
N GLY A 38 10.38 5.50 14.25
CA GLY A 38 10.33 6.91 14.63
C GLY A 38 10.72 7.10 16.08
N GLY A 39 10.62 8.35 16.56
CA GLY A 39 10.98 8.68 17.94
C GLY A 39 10.03 8.12 18.97
N ILE A 40 8.77 7.86 18.61
CA ILE A 40 7.73 7.42 19.53
C ILE A 40 7.26 6.01 19.22
N TYR A 41 7.05 5.69 17.94
CA TYR A 41 6.49 4.41 17.53
C TYR A 41 7.54 3.55 16.83
N ARG A 42 7.53 2.27 17.10
CA ARG A 42 8.33 1.30 16.37
C ARG A 42 7.63 0.99 15.05
N HIS A 43 8.44 0.73 13.99
CA HIS A 43 7.89 0.52 12.65
C HIS A 43 6.94 -0.68 12.57
N GLU A 44 7.18 -1.75 13.34
CA GLU A 44 6.32 -2.93 13.27
C GLU A 44 4.91 -2.66 13.81
N PHE A 45 4.76 -1.77 14.80
CA PHE A 45 3.44 -1.40 15.29
C PHE A 45 2.68 -0.56 14.26
N VAL A 46 3.38 0.38 13.64
CA VAL A 46 2.78 1.23 12.59
C VAL A 46 2.40 0.38 11.40
N ALA A 47 3.31 -0.47 10.93
CA ALA A 47 3.07 -1.32 9.78
C ALA A 47 1.89 -2.26 10.01
N GLN A 48 1.79 -2.87 11.20
CA GLN A 48 0.70 -3.79 11.53
C GLN A 48 -0.64 -3.06 11.49
N ALA A 49 -0.73 -1.88 12.10
CA ALA A 49 -1.96 -1.10 12.12
C ALA A 49 -2.38 -0.68 10.71
N VAL A 50 -1.42 -0.26 9.89
CA VAL A 50 -1.68 0.18 8.52
C VAL A 50 -2.14 -0.99 7.65
N VAL A 51 -1.45 -2.12 7.72
CA VAL A 51 -1.79 -3.31 6.92
C VAL A 51 -3.18 -3.83 7.31
N ASP A 52 -3.48 -3.91 8.61
CA ASP A 52 -4.80 -4.33 9.08
C ASP A 52 -5.89 -3.37 8.60
N GLY A 53 -5.62 -2.07 8.64
CA GLY A 53 -6.56 -1.06 8.16
C GLY A 53 -6.80 -1.15 6.66
N LEU A 54 -5.75 -1.36 5.88
CA LEU A 54 -5.88 -1.53 4.42
C LEU A 54 -6.66 -2.81 4.07
N MET A 55 -6.42 -3.89 4.80
CA MET A 55 -7.16 -5.13 4.62
C MET A 55 -8.65 -4.91 4.85
N ARG A 56 -9.01 -4.19 5.93
CA ARG A 56 -10.40 -3.85 6.21
C ARG A 56 -11.01 -2.98 5.13
N ALA A 57 -10.27 -2.00 4.63
CA ALA A 57 -10.75 -1.13 3.56
C ALA A 57 -11.15 -1.94 2.33
N GLY A 58 -10.34 -2.92 1.96
CA GLY A 58 -10.65 -3.81 0.83
C GLY A 58 -11.86 -4.69 1.11
N LEU A 59 -11.92 -5.31 2.28
CA LEU A 59 -13.03 -6.20 2.65
C LEU A 59 -14.36 -5.44 2.77
N ASP A 60 -14.33 -4.25 3.38
CA ASP A 60 -15.53 -3.46 3.60
C ASP A 60 -16.12 -2.88 2.30
N THR A 61 -15.26 -2.54 1.35
CA THR A 61 -15.69 -1.93 0.08
C THR A 61 -15.88 -2.93 -1.04
N GLY A 62 -15.27 -4.11 -0.93
CA GLY A 62 -15.26 -5.08 -2.01
C GLY A 62 -14.38 -4.69 -3.19
N VAL A 63 -13.47 -3.75 -3.00
CA VAL A 63 -12.52 -3.31 -4.02
C VAL A 63 -11.10 -3.69 -3.56
N PRO A 64 -10.27 -4.29 -4.42
CA PRO A 64 -8.92 -4.67 -4.03
C PRO A 64 -8.11 -3.46 -3.54
N VAL A 65 -7.53 -3.60 -2.35
CA VAL A 65 -6.62 -2.61 -1.77
C VAL A 65 -5.29 -3.32 -1.51
N LEU A 66 -4.25 -2.86 -2.18
CA LEU A 66 -2.93 -3.49 -2.14
C LEU A 66 -1.96 -2.66 -1.31
N SER A 67 -1.15 -3.32 -0.52
CA SER A 67 -0.14 -2.66 0.31
C SER A 67 1.24 -2.77 -0.32
N VAL A 68 1.92 -1.63 -0.45
CA VAL A 68 3.32 -1.54 -0.89
C VAL A 68 4.11 -0.87 0.22
N SER A 69 4.04 -1.44 1.42
CA SER A 69 4.73 -0.88 2.58
C SER A 69 6.04 -1.60 2.82
N LEU A 70 7.12 -0.85 2.95
CA LEU A 70 8.43 -1.38 3.32
C LEU A 70 8.77 -0.95 4.73
N THR A 71 9.24 -1.89 5.54
CA THR A 71 9.55 -1.68 6.95
C THR A 71 10.95 -2.19 7.28
N PRO A 72 12.01 -1.57 6.74
CA PRO A 72 13.36 -2.04 7.01
C PRO A 72 13.75 -1.84 8.48
N GLN A 73 14.34 -2.87 9.09
CA GLN A 73 14.69 -2.81 10.51
C GLN A 73 15.88 -1.91 10.80
N GLN A 74 16.80 -1.77 9.86
CA GLN A 74 18.04 -1.01 10.04
C GLN A 74 18.24 -0.04 8.87
N TYR A 75 17.32 0.90 8.75
CA TYR A 75 17.47 1.93 7.75
C TYR A 75 18.37 3.06 8.25
N ARG A 76 19.28 3.52 7.39
CA ARG A 76 20.06 4.73 7.58
C ARG A 76 19.82 5.66 6.40
N ASP A 77 19.70 6.96 6.70
CA ASP A 77 19.52 7.96 5.65
C ASP A 77 20.88 8.29 5.03
N ASP A 78 21.38 7.40 4.18
CA ASP A 78 22.61 7.57 3.42
C ASP A 78 22.38 7.11 1.98
N ASP A 79 23.32 7.47 1.09
CA ASP A 79 23.15 7.20 -0.34
C ASP A 79 23.05 5.72 -0.66
N HIS A 80 23.81 4.88 0.04
CA HIS A 80 23.79 3.44 -0.20
C HIS A 80 22.44 2.84 0.14
N HIS A 81 21.92 3.11 1.35
CA HIS A 81 20.62 2.60 1.79
C HIS A 81 19.49 3.17 0.92
N ASN A 82 19.54 4.46 0.61
CA ASN A 82 18.49 5.09 -0.20
C ASN A 82 18.42 4.50 -1.61
N ARG A 83 19.55 4.22 -2.24
CA ARG A 83 19.55 3.59 -3.56
C ARG A 83 19.02 2.16 -3.51
N SER A 84 19.44 1.40 -2.49
CA SER A 84 18.99 0.02 -2.31
C SER A 84 17.48 -0.05 -2.09
N PHE A 85 16.94 0.79 -1.22
CA PHE A 85 15.52 0.79 -0.93
C PHE A 85 14.69 1.37 -2.07
N ARG A 86 15.21 2.34 -2.83
CA ARG A 86 14.51 2.83 -4.03
C ARG A 86 14.32 1.72 -5.06
N ALA A 87 15.38 0.95 -5.33
CA ALA A 87 15.29 -0.19 -6.25
C ALA A 87 14.27 -1.22 -5.76
N HIS A 88 14.25 -1.47 -4.45
CA HIS A 88 13.31 -2.40 -3.83
C HIS A 88 11.86 -1.89 -3.97
N PHE A 89 11.64 -0.59 -3.78
CA PHE A 89 10.31 0.01 -3.97
C PHE A 89 9.83 -0.09 -5.41
N VAL A 90 10.71 0.10 -6.38
CA VAL A 90 10.35 -0.06 -7.80
C VAL A 90 9.87 -1.47 -8.07
N GLU A 91 10.59 -2.48 -7.57
CA GLU A 91 10.18 -3.88 -7.72
C GLU A 91 8.86 -4.18 -7.02
N LYS A 92 8.67 -3.65 -5.81
CA LYS A 92 7.42 -3.79 -5.07
C LYS A 92 6.26 -3.12 -5.79
N GLY A 93 6.50 -1.99 -6.44
CA GLY A 93 5.48 -1.33 -7.27
C GLY A 93 5.07 -2.19 -8.46
N ARG A 94 6.02 -2.83 -9.11
CA ARG A 94 5.72 -3.77 -10.20
C ARG A 94 4.91 -4.97 -9.71
N GLU A 95 5.29 -5.53 -8.57
CA GLU A 95 4.56 -6.63 -7.94
C GLU A 95 3.12 -6.23 -7.63
N ALA A 96 2.92 -5.03 -7.08
CA ALA A 96 1.60 -4.52 -6.75
C ALA A 96 0.74 -4.34 -8.01
N ALA A 97 1.33 -3.82 -9.08
CA ALA A 97 0.62 -3.66 -10.35
C ALA A 97 0.16 -5.01 -10.92
N ARG A 98 1.05 -6.01 -10.90
CA ARG A 98 0.70 -7.36 -11.34
C ARG A 98 -0.39 -7.96 -10.48
N ALA A 99 -0.29 -7.81 -9.16
CA ALA A 99 -1.29 -8.31 -8.22
C ALA A 99 -2.65 -7.64 -8.45
N ALA A 100 -2.66 -6.34 -8.70
CA ALA A 100 -3.90 -5.60 -8.99
C ALA A 100 -4.57 -6.15 -10.24
N LEU A 101 -3.81 -6.35 -11.32
CA LEU A 101 -4.35 -6.91 -12.56
C LEU A 101 -4.87 -8.32 -12.35
N MET A 102 -4.13 -9.16 -11.63
CA MET A 102 -4.53 -10.54 -11.35
C MET A 102 -5.81 -10.62 -10.53
N ILE A 103 -5.93 -9.83 -9.48
CA ILE A 103 -7.11 -9.90 -8.61
C ILE A 103 -8.36 -9.37 -9.32
N VAL A 104 -8.23 -8.32 -10.11
CA VAL A 104 -9.35 -7.81 -10.90
C VAL A 104 -9.80 -8.86 -11.91
N GLU A 105 -8.86 -9.53 -12.58
CA GLU A 105 -9.15 -10.60 -13.53
C GLU A 105 -9.81 -11.80 -12.86
N THR A 106 -9.28 -12.24 -11.71
CA THR A 106 -9.85 -13.35 -10.96
C THR A 106 -11.28 -13.07 -10.53
N ARG A 107 -11.55 -11.87 -10.04
CA ARG A 107 -12.89 -11.48 -9.62
C ARG A 107 -13.86 -11.40 -10.79
N ALA A 108 -13.39 -10.98 -11.95
CA ALA A 108 -14.21 -10.98 -13.17
C ALA A 108 -14.63 -12.40 -13.54
N LYS A 109 -13.72 -13.38 -13.41
CA LYS A 109 -14.04 -14.79 -13.65
C LYS A 109 -15.06 -15.32 -12.66
N LEU A 110 -14.96 -14.93 -11.39
CA LEU A 110 -15.91 -15.36 -10.36
C LEU A 110 -17.30 -14.78 -10.60
N ALA A 111 -17.39 -13.62 -11.20
CA ALA A 111 -18.67 -12.95 -11.48
C ALA A 111 -19.34 -13.45 -12.76
N ALA A 112 -18.61 -14.15 -13.60
CA ALA A 112 -19.13 -14.61 -14.91
C ALA A 112 -20.12 -15.80 -14.80
#